data_a501a2a10d7defe2e063b0324eb13341
#
_entry.id   a501a2a10d7defe2e063b0324eb13341
#
_cell.length_a   1.000
_cell.length_b   1.000
_cell.length_c   1.000
_cell.angle_alpha   90.00
_cell.angle_beta   90.00
_cell.angle_gamma   90.00
#
_symmetry.space_group_name_H-M   'P 1'
#
loop_
_entity.id
_entity.type
_entity.pdbx_description
1 polymer ?
#
loop_
_entity_poly.entity_id
_entity_poly.type
_entity_poly.pdbx_seq_one_letter_code
_entity_poly.pdbx_strand_id
1 'polypeptide(L)'
;VAESKDLPAFLGNRIGFYFMNEALQYAERYQDNGGIDYIDALLGPFTGRTMPPITTADFVGLDVHKAIVDNIYENTNDYVHEKFVLPGYVQKLIDEKKLGRKSGEGLYKLIKNDSGDKRMMVYDIKLGIYRDEIKYSFPFALQMKKYLRDGDYDDAIRVLIENKSQEADICLRFLLRYIVYALYTAEHVGYDLRVADDVMATGFTWCPPFAMMEAFSRVCDLGQLMKERLKPEIVNAVDIDHIIGEQIKSKYDY
;
A
#
# COMPACT_ATOMS: atom_id res chain seq x y z
N VAL A 1 17.19 -14.72 -5.74
CA VAL A 1 16.25 -15.50 -4.91
C VAL A 1 16.30 -14.91 -3.51
N ALA A 2 15.15 -14.54 -2.96
CA ALA A 2 15.04 -14.05 -1.60
C ALA A 2 14.86 -15.26 -0.65
N GLU A 3 15.78 -15.42 0.30
CA GLU A 3 15.70 -16.49 1.28
C GLU A 3 14.88 -16.01 2.49
N SER A 4 13.89 -16.81 2.89
CA SER A 4 13.06 -16.54 4.07
C SER A 4 12.78 -17.81 4.85
N LYS A 5 12.46 -17.67 6.13
CA LYS A 5 11.97 -18.77 6.97
C LYS A 5 10.64 -19.28 6.39
N ASP A 6 10.37 -20.56 6.57
CA ASP A 6 9.09 -21.17 6.20
C ASP A 6 8.01 -20.79 7.23
N LEU A 7 7.48 -19.60 7.05
CA LEU A 7 6.43 -19.03 7.90
C LEU A 7 5.22 -18.63 7.05
N PRO A 8 4.01 -18.55 7.63
CA PRO A 8 2.78 -18.25 6.91
C PRO A 8 2.91 -17.04 5.99
N ALA A 9 2.51 -17.21 4.72
CA ALA A 9 2.52 -16.24 3.63
C ALA A 9 3.91 -15.69 3.23
N PHE A 10 5.00 -16.21 3.76
CA PHE A 10 6.36 -15.74 3.50
C PHE A 10 6.53 -14.22 3.72
N LEU A 11 7.63 -13.65 3.28
CA LEU A 11 7.92 -12.24 3.51
C LEU A 11 7.13 -11.30 2.58
N GLY A 12 7.22 -11.52 1.28
CA GLY A 12 6.64 -10.61 0.27
C GLY A 12 5.13 -10.47 0.37
N ASN A 13 4.43 -11.60 0.56
CA ASN A 13 2.98 -11.57 0.71
C ASN A 13 2.56 -10.86 1.99
N ARG A 14 3.26 -11.04 3.12
CA ARG A 14 2.94 -10.29 4.33
C ARG A 14 2.98 -8.79 4.08
N ILE A 15 4.07 -8.28 3.53
CA ILE A 15 4.25 -6.84 3.28
C ILE A 15 3.21 -6.32 2.27
N GLY A 16 3.09 -7.00 1.13
CA GLY A 16 2.22 -6.55 0.04
C GLY A 16 0.73 -6.61 0.41
N PHE A 17 0.28 -7.72 1.01
CA PHE A 17 -1.12 -7.89 1.38
C PHE A 17 -1.53 -7.08 2.60
N TYR A 18 -0.61 -6.82 3.55
CA TYR A 18 -0.82 -5.82 4.58
C TYR A 18 -1.20 -4.47 3.99
N PHE A 19 -0.37 -3.96 3.06
CA PHE A 19 -0.59 -2.65 2.46
C PHE A 19 -1.88 -2.59 1.64
N MET A 20 -2.14 -3.62 0.82
CA MET A 20 -3.35 -3.69 0.01
C MET A 20 -4.61 -3.80 0.87
N ASN A 21 -4.60 -4.65 1.91
CA ASN A 21 -5.77 -4.83 2.76
C ASN A 21 -6.05 -3.58 3.62
N GLU A 22 -5.00 -2.92 4.11
CA GLU A 22 -5.17 -1.63 4.79
C GLU A 22 -5.75 -0.57 3.85
N ALA A 23 -5.36 -0.54 2.57
CA ALA A 23 -5.95 0.35 1.58
C ALA A 23 -7.44 0.05 1.36
N LEU A 24 -7.85 -1.22 1.31
CA LEU A 24 -9.26 -1.63 1.24
C LEU A 24 -10.04 -1.18 2.49
N GLN A 25 -9.49 -1.34 3.69
CA GLN A 25 -10.11 -0.82 4.93
C GLN A 25 -10.24 0.70 4.93
N TYR A 26 -9.25 1.42 4.37
CA TYR A 26 -9.32 2.87 4.21
C TYR A 26 -10.35 3.31 3.17
N ALA A 27 -10.53 2.56 2.08
CA ALA A 27 -11.60 2.84 1.12
C ALA A 27 -13.00 2.77 1.77
N GLU A 28 -13.25 1.80 2.64
CA GLU A 28 -14.48 1.72 3.43
C GLU A 28 -14.62 2.91 4.39
N ARG A 29 -13.55 3.25 5.10
CA ARG A 29 -13.53 4.40 6.02
C ARG A 29 -13.79 5.74 5.33
N TYR A 30 -13.29 5.91 4.10
CA TYR A 30 -13.40 7.14 3.31
C TYR A 30 -14.43 7.00 2.16
N GLN A 31 -15.45 6.14 2.33
CA GLN A 31 -16.48 5.92 1.32
C GLN A 31 -17.26 7.19 0.96
N ASP A 32 -17.42 8.13 1.90
CA ASP A 32 -18.06 9.43 1.66
C ASP A 32 -17.17 10.40 0.85
N ASN A 33 -15.84 10.15 0.79
CA ASN A 33 -14.89 10.92 0.00
C ASN A 33 -14.66 10.34 -1.40
N GLY A 34 -15.25 9.17 -1.70
CA GLY A 34 -15.09 8.46 -2.95
C GLY A 34 -14.67 6.99 -2.80
N GLY A 35 -14.11 6.62 -1.65
CA GLY A 35 -13.78 5.22 -1.36
C GLY A 35 -12.62 4.70 -2.19
N ILE A 36 -12.90 3.74 -3.07
CA ILE A 36 -11.89 2.95 -3.80
C ILE A 36 -10.98 3.83 -4.68
N ASP A 37 -11.53 4.57 -5.62
CA ASP A 37 -10.74 5.40 -6.54
C ASP A 37 -10.09 6.61 -5.86
N TYR A 38 -10.68 7.11 -4.76
CA TYR A 38 -10.06 8.13 -3.92
C TYR A 38 -8.78 7.62 -3.25
N ILE A 39 -8.82 6.46 -2.62
CA ILE A 39 -7.65 5.86 -1.95
C ILE A 39 -6.59 5.43 -2.98
N ASP A 40 -6.99 4.84 -4.10
CA ASP A 40 -6.05 4.47 -5.16
C ASP A 40 -5.36 5.71 -5.78
N ALA A 41 -6.05 6.83 -5.88
CA ALA A 41 -5.44 8.08 -6.32
C ALA A 41 -4.43 8.64 -5.31
N LEU A 42 -4.67 8.47 -4.00
CA LEU A 42 -3.75 8.88 -2.94
C LEU A 42 -2.50 8.00 -2.84
N LEU A 43 -2.61 6.73 -3.23
CA LEU A 43 -1.55 5.74 -3.14
C LEU A 43 -1.06 5.28 -4.53
N GLY A 44 -1.22 6.13 -5.52
CA GLY A 44 -0.88 5.85 -6.91
C GLY A 44 0.62 5.69 -7.18
N PRO A 45 1.01 5.57 -8.46
CA PRO A 45 2.39 5.26 -8.85
C PRO A 45 3.46 6.23 -8.32
N PHE A 46 3.10 7.48 -8.06
CA PHE A 46 4.02 8.47 -7.47
C PHE A 46 4.51 8.10 -6.05
N THR A 47 3.94 7.07 -5.44
CA THR A 47 4.38 6.51 -4.16
C THR A 47 5.33 5.31 -4.34
N GLY A 48 5.91 5.14 -5.53
CA GLY A 48 6.87 4.09 -5.82
C GLY A 48 6.25 2.72 -6.14
N ARG A 49 5.06 2.70 -6.76
CA ARG A 49 4.34 1.47 -7.16
C ARG A 49 3.94 1.52 -8.62
N THR A 50 3.99 0.38 -9.31
CA THR A 50 3.55 0.31 -10.72
C THR A 50 2.04 0.45 -10.87
N MET A 51 1.28 -0.04 -9.89
CA MET A 51 -0.17 0.07 -9.82
C MET A 51 -0.61 0.51 -8.42
N PRO A 52 -1.72 1.25 -8.29
CA PRO A 52 -2.33 1.53 -7.00
C PRO A 52 -2.70 0.24 -6.25
N PRO A 53 -2.74 0.25 -4.91
CA PRO A 53 -2.89 -0.97 -4.11
C PRO A 53 -4.24 -1.67 -4.30
N ILE A 54 -5.33 -0.92 -4.44
CA ILE A 54 -6.67 -1.51 -4.60
C ILE A 54 -6.84 -2.05 -6.03
N THR A 55 -6.32 -1.33 -7.03
CA THR A 55 -6.20 -1.86 -8.40
C THR A 55 -5.36 -3.13 -8.44
N THR A 56 -4.29 -3.23 -7.63
CA THR A 56 -3.45 -4.42 -7.54
C THR A 56 -4.24 -5.60 -6.94
N ALA A 57 -5.02 -5.38 -5.86
CA ALA A 57 -5.87 -6.40 -5.26
C ALA A 57 -6.93 -6.93 -6.27
N ASP A 58 -7.54 -6.03 -7.04
CA ASP A 58 -8.49 -6.39 -8.10
C ASP A 58 -7.83 -7.19 -9.23
N PHE A 59 -6.60 -6.86 -9.58
CA PHE A 59 -5.81 -7.57 -10.58
C PHE A 59 -5.41 -8.98 -10.13
N VAL A 60 -4.97 -9.14 -8.88
CA VAL A 60 -4.63 -10.43 -8.26
C VAL A 60 -5.87 -11.34 -8.18
N GLY A 61 -7.00 -10.75 -7.89
CA GLY A 61 -8.28 -11.40 -7.67
C GLY A 61 -8.64 -11.46 -6.19
N LEU A 62 -9.87 -11.04 -5.90
CA LEU A 62 -10.35 -10.85 -4.52
C LEU A 62 -10.42 -12.15 -3.71
N ASP A 63 -10.68 -13.27 -4.35
CA ASP A 63 -10.64 -14.60 -3.73
C ASP A 63 -9.23 -15.03 -3.34
N VAL A 64 -8.23 -14.72 -4.17
CA VAL A 64 -6.81 -14.96 -3.86
C VAL A 64 -6.36 -14.01 -2.75
N HIS A 65 -6.75 -12.73 -2.84
CA HIS A 65 -6.49 -11.75 -1.79
C HIS A 65 -7.03 -12.23 -0.44
N LYS A 66 -8.31 -12.65 -0.41
CA LYS A 66 -8.95 -13.20 0.78
C LYS A 66 -8.18 -14.40 1.35
N ALA A 67 -7.87 -15.38 0.51
CA ALA A 67 -7.17 -16.60 0.96
C ALA A 67 -5.83 -16.29 1.62
N ILE A 68 -5.10 -15.27 1.13
CA ILE A 68 -3.81 -14.87 1.69
C ILE A 68 -3.99 -14.10 3.00
N VAL A 69 -4.91 -13.12 3.06
CA VAL A 69 -5.12 -12.35 4.30
C VAL A 69 -5.72 -13.21 5.41
N ASP A 70 -6.63 -14.13 5.10
CA ASP A 70 -7.17 -15.09 6.06
C ASP A 70 -6.06 -15.99 6.61
N ASN A 71 -5.19 -16.54 5.74
CA ASN A 71 -4.06 -17.35 6.17
C ASN A 71 -3.12 -16.59 7.09
N ILE A 72 -2.82 -15.32 6.80
CA ILE A 72 -1.99 -14.49 7.67
C ILE A 72 -2.71 -14.23 9.00
N TYR A 73 -3.98 -13.86 8.97
CA TYR A 73 -4.78 -13.59 10.16
C TYR A 73 -4.86 -14.81 11.09
N GLU A 74 -5.12 -16.01 10.56
CA GLU A 74 -5.26 -17.23 11.34
C GLU A 74 -3.93 -17.74 11.92
N ASN A 75 -2.81 -17.47 11.24
CA ASN A 75 -1.53 -18.12 11.55
C ASN A 75 -0.44 -17.15 12.03
N THR A 76 -0.75 -15.87 12.21
CA THR A 76 0.19 -14.87 12.74
C THR A 76 -0.46 -14.03 13.82
N ASN A 77 0.33 -13.45 14.69
CA ASN A 77 -0.15 -12.56 15.76
C ASN A 77 0.85 -11.42 15.96
N ASP A 78 1.18 -10.72 14.87
CA ASP A 78 2.03 -9.53 14.94
C ASP A 78 1.21 -8.27 15.31
N TYR A 79 1.88 -7.15 15.49
CA TYR A 79 1.24 -5.90 15.95
C TYR A 79 0.22 -5.32 14.96
N VAL A 80 0.20 -5.78 13.72
CA VAL A 80 -0.77 -5.36 12.67
C VAL A 80 -1.85 -6.40 12.40
N HIS A 81 -1.98 -7.43 13.24
CA HIS A 81 -2.90 -8.56 13.06
C HIS A 81 -4.28 -8.14 12.55
N GLU A 82 -4.93 -7.15 13.18
CA GLU A 82 -6.24 -6.65 12.78
C GLU A 82 -6.28 -6.01 11.37
N LYS A 83 -5.12 -5.71 10.80
CA LYS A 83 -5.02 -5.17 9.45
C LYS A 83 -5.23 -6.24 8.36
N PHE A 84 -5.22 -7.51 8.74
CA PHE A 84 -5.54 -8.62 7.84
C PHE A 84 -7.01 -9.03 7.86
N VAL A 85 -7.86 -8.35 8.64
CA VAL A 85 -9.31 -8.53 8.56
C VAL A 85 -9.83 -8.00 7.22
N LEU A 86 -10.47 -8.87 6.43
CA LEU A 86 -11.03 -8.50 5.14
C LEU A 86 -12.26 -7.60 5.33
N PRO A 87 -12.38 -6.46 4.63
CA PRO A 87 -13.58 -5.61 4.70
C PRO A 87 -14.84 -6.33 4.18
N GLY A 88 -15.98 -6.06 4.82
CA GLY A 88 -17.25 -6.74 4.50
C GLY A 88 -17.73 -6.54 3.06
N TYR A 89 -17.46 -5.37 2.47
CA TYR A 89 -17.84 -5.11 1.07
C TYR A 89 -17.03 -5.96 0.07
N VAL A 90 -15.78 -6.29 0.40
CA VAL A 90 -14.94 -7.18 -0.42
C VAL A 90 -15.48 -8.60 -0.34
N GLN A 91 -15.84 -9.08 0.87
CA GLN A 91 -16.48 -10.39 1.04
C GLN A 91 -17.77 -10.50 0.23
N LYS A 92 -18.61 -9.45 0.25
CA LYS A 92 -19.82 -9.38 -0.57
C LYS A 92 -19.53 -9.55 -2.07
N LEU A 93 -18.52 -8.85 -2.60
CA LEU A 93 -18.14 -8.99 -4.01
C LEU A 93 -17.69 -10.42 -4.34
N ILE A 94 -16.95 -11.06 -3.44
CA ILE A 94 -16.52 -12.46 -3.59
C ILE A 94 -17.73 -13.40 -3.64
N ASP A 95 -18.70 -13.24 -2.74
CA ASP A 95 -19.92 -14.05 -2.68
C ASP A 95 -20.75 -13.90 -3.95
N GLU A 96 -20.76 -12.70 -4.54
CA GLU A 96 -21.41 -12.39 -5.82
C GLU A 96 -20.57 -12.84 -7.05
N LYS A 97 -19.42 -13.49 -6.86
CA LYS A 97 -18.48 -13.93 -7.90
C LYS A 97 -17.85 -12.78 -8.71
N LYS A 98 -17.85 -11.58 -8.16
CA LYS A 98 -17.16 -10.40 -8.70
C LYS A 98 -15.73 -10.38 -8.17
N LEU A 99 -14.88 -11.17 -8.81
CA LEU A 99 -13.54 -11.51 -8.30
C LEU A 99 -12.42 -10.62 -8.84
N GLY A 100 -12.76 -9.51 -9.48
CA GLY A 100 -11.80 -8.60 -10.10
C GLY A 100 -11.63 -8.85 -11.60
N ARG A 101 -10.48 -8.45 -12.13
CA ARG A 101 -10.20 -8.50 -13.57
C ARG A 101 -10.45 -9.86 -14.21
N LYS A 102 -10.16 -10.95 -13.52
CA LYS A 102 -10.32 -12.32 -14.04
C LYS A 102 -11.78 -12.74 -14.29
N SER A 103 -12.74 -12.15 -13.55
CA SER A 103 -14.17 -12.36 -13.73
C SER A 103 -14.85 -11.26 -14.56
N GLY A 104 -14.08 -10.24 -14.98
CA GLY A 104 -14.59 -9.09 -15.74
C GLY A 104 -15.15 -7.97 -14.87
N GLU A 105 -15.41 -8.21 -13.59
CA GLU A 105 -15.85 -7.22 -12.61
C GLU A 105 -15.38 -7.58 -11.20
N GLY A 106 -15.14 -6.56 -10.39
CA GLY A 106 -14.69 -6.67 -9.00
C GLY A 106 -14.81 -5.31 -8.32
N LEU A 107 -13.69 -4.78 -7.81
CA LEU A 107 -13.62 -3.40 -7.31
C LEU A 107 -13.74 -2.40 -8.47
N TYR A 108 -13.24 -2.80 -9.62
CA TYR A 108 -13.37 -2.08 -10.88
C TYR A 108 -14.07 -2.94 -11.93
N LYS A 109 -14.72 -2.27 -12.89
CA LYS A 109 -15.39 -2.91 -14.02
C LYS A 109 -15.18 -2.09 -15.28
N LEU A 110 -14.67 -2.74 -16.34
CA LEU A 110 -14.52 -2.11 -17.63
C LEU A 110 -15.76 -2.39 -18.48
N ILE A 111 -16.51 -1.36 -18.82
CA ILE A 111 -17.61 -1.46 -19.77
C ILE A 111 -17.20 -0.93 -21.14
N LYS A 112 -17.85 -1.44 -22.20
CA LYS A 112 -17.73 -0.92 -23.56
C LYS A 112 -19.12 -0.44 -23.99
N ASN A 113 -19.19 0.75 -24.57
CA ASN A 113 -20.41 1.21 -25.19
C ASN A 113 -20.57 0.63 -26.60
N ASP A 114 -21.70 0.89 -27.24
CA ASP A 114 -22.01 0.41 -28.59
C ASP A 114 -21.03 0.97 -29.65
N SER A 115 -20.39 2.10 -29.40
CA SER A 115 -19.34 2.69 -30.23
C SER A 115 -17.95 2.05 -30.02
N GLY A 116 -17.81 1.12 -29.05
CA GLY A 116 -16.57 0.47 -28.73
C GLY A 116 -15.67 1.24 -27.73
N ASP A 117 -16.11 2.42 -27.26
CA ASP A 117 -15.38 3.19 -26.27
C ASP A 117 -15.40 2.48 -24.92
N LYS A 118 -14.23 2.49 -24.27
CA LYS A 118 -14.04 1.86 -22.98
C LYS A 118 -14.22 2.87 -21.85
N ARG A 119 -15.00 2.50 -20.83
CA ARG A 119 -15.24 3.31 -19.65
C ARG A 119 -14.98 2.48 -18.40
N MET A 120 -14.19 3.01 -17.48
CA MET A 120 -13.94 2.38 -16.19
C MET A 120 -15.03 2.76 -15.20
N MET A 121 -15.61 1.77 -14.57
CA MET A 121 -16.53 1.90 -13.45
C MET A 121 -15.85 1.43 -12.18
N VAL A 122 -16.21 2.02 -11.06
CA VAL A 122 -15.73 1.63 -9.72
C VAL A 122 -16.91 1.26 -8.83
N TYR A 123 -16.71 0.28 -7.97
CA TYR A 123 -17.73 -0.13 -7.01
C TYR A 123 -17.90 0.94 -5.92
N ASP A 124 -19.08 1.50 -5.83
CA ASP A 124 -19.47 2.41 -4.75
C ASP A 124 -19.82 1.59 -3.50
N ILE A 125 -18.97 1.68 -2.49
CA ILE A 125 -19.09 0.87 -1.27
C ILE A 125 -20.40 1.18 -0.53
N LYS A 126 -20.78 2.45 -0.50
CA LYS A 126 -21.98 2.93 0.22
C LYS A 126 -23.28 2.54 -0.46
N LEU A 127 -23.31 2.67 -1.79
CA LEU A 127 -24.52 2.40 -2.57
C LEU A 127 -24.63 0.93 -3.00
N GLY A 128 -23.53 0.20 -3.02
CA GLY A 128 -23.49 -1.19 -3.47
C GLY A 128 -23.67 -1.38 -4.98
N ILE A 129 -23.37 -0.37 -5.78
CA ILE A 129 -23.51 -0.36 -7.25
C ILE A 129 -22.23 0.14 -7.90
N TYR A 130 -22.10 -0.04 -9.21
CA TYR A 130 -21.02 0.56 -9.98
C TYR A 130 -21.38 1.99 -10.40
N ARG A 131 -20.44 2.92 -10.22
CA ARG A 131 -20.47 4.29 -10.71
C ARG A 131 -19.28 4.58 -11.60
N ASP A 132 -19.31 5.71 -12.30
CA ASP A 132 -18.13 6.18 -13.02
C ASP A 132 -16.95 6.40 -12.08
N GLU A 133 -15.76 5.99 -12.54
CA GLU A 133 -14.50 6.32 -11.90
C GLU A 133 -14.31 7.85 -11.87
N ILE A 134 -14.01 8.37 -10.69
CA ILE A 134 -13.59 9.76 -10.53
C ILE A 134 -12.05 9.81 -10.56
N LYS A 135 -11.51 10.62 -11.46
CA LYS A 135 -10.06 10.83 -11.52
C LYS A 135 -9.65 11.95 -10.58
N TYR A 136 -9.38 11.57 -9.35
CA TYR A 136 -8.90 12.50 -8.33
C TYR A 136 -7.52 13.06 -8.71
N SER A 137 -7.30 14.32 -8.39
CA SER A 137 -6.03 14.99 -8.59
C SER A 137 -5.71 15.85 -7.37
N PHE A 138 -4.61 15.54 -6.73
CA PHE A 138 -4.17 16.24 -5.52
C PHE A 138 -2.94 17.11 -5.84
N PRO A 139 -2.94 18.40 -5.43
CA PRO A 139 -1.82 19.31 -5.75
C PRO A 139 -0.45 18.76 -5.33
N PHE A 140 -0.35 18.18 -4.12
CA PHE A 140 0.89 17.59 -3.65
C PHE A 140 1.37 16.42 -4.53
N ALA A 141 0.45 15.56 -4.97
CA ALA A 141 0.78 14.40 -5.82
C ALA A 141 1.24 14.84 -7.21
N LEU A 142 0.66 15.91 -7.76
CA LEU A 142 1.11 16.49 -9.03
C LEU A 142 2.53 17.07 -8.91
N GLN A 143 2.81 17.76 -7.80
CA GLN A 143 4.13 18.32 -7.52
C GLN A 143 5.16 17.21 -7.31
N MET A 144 4.83 16.17 -6.53
CA MET A 144 5.69 15.00 -6.38
C MET A 144 6.02 14.35 -7.73
N LYS A 145 5.00 14.10 -8.57
CA LYS A 145 5.20 13.52 -9.92
C LYS A 145 6.16 14.34 -10.78
N LYS A 146 6.14 15.67 -10.66
CA LYS A 146 7.08 16.53 -11.38
C LYS A 146 8.51 16.28 -10.90
N TYR A 147 8.76 16.36 -9.60
CA TYR A 147 10.08 16.12 -9.03
C TYR A 147 10.60 14.71 -9.33
N LEU A 148 9.76 13.67 -9.15
CA LEU A 148 10.12 12.28 -9.45
C LEU A 148 10.53 12.08 -10.92
N ARG A 149 9.84 12.73 -11.87
CA ARG A 149 10.20 12.67 -13.28
C ARG A 149 11.53 13.36 -13.58
N ASP A 150 11.84 14.42 -12.85
CA ASP A 150 13.06 15.19 -13.00
C ASP A 150 14.24 14.57 -12.21
N GLY A 151 14.00 13.49 -11.43
CA GLY A 151 15.00 12.80 -10.61
C GLY A 151 15.24 13.43 -9.25
N ASP A 152 14.44 14.42 -8.88
CA ASP A 152 14.57 15.16 -7.61
C ASP A 152 13.78 14.47 -6.49
N TYR A 153 14.23 13.28 -6.11
CA TYR A 153 13.51 12.45 -5.12
C TYR A 153 13.39 13.10 -3.75
N ASP A 154 14.44 13.80 -3.31
CA ASP A 154 14.44 14.49 -2.01
C ASP A 154 13.37 15.58 -1.96
N ASP A 155 13.22 16.37 -3.02
CA ASP A 155 12.19 17.40 -3.09
C ASP A 155 10.78 16.81 -3.23
N ALA A 156 10.63 15.67 -3.90
CA ALA A 156 9.35 14.95 -3.91
C ALA A 156 8.90 14.55 -2.49
N ILE A 157 9.83 14.03 -1.67
CA ILE A 157 9.54 13.67 -0.28
C ILE A 157 9.28 14.90 0.59
N ARG A 158 10.03 16.01 0.42
CA ARG A 158 9.76 17.27 1.13
C ARG A 158 8.34 17.77 0.89
N VAL A 159 7.88 17.75 -0.35
CA VAL A 159 6.50 18.11 -0.70
C VAL A 159 5.48 17.32 0.12
N LEU A 160 5.69 16.01 0.27
CA LEU A 160 4.77 15.16 1.02
C LEU A 160 4.80 15.48 2.54
N ILE A 161 5.99 15.64 3.11
CA ILE A 161 6.17 15.91 4.55
C ILE A 161 5.62 17.28 4.95
N GLU A 162 5.85 18.30 4.12
CA GLU A 162 5.49 19.69 4.41
C GLU A 162 4.01 19.99 4.12
N ASN A 163 3.35 19.19 3.29
CA ASN A 163 1.95 19.41 2.94
C ASN A 163 1.03 19.13 4.14
N LYS A 164 0.10 20.04 4.40
CA LYS A 164 -0.82 19.99 5.56
C LYS A 164 -2.22 19.46 5.21
N SER A 165 -2.45 19.03 3.96
CA SER A 165 -3.74 18.45 3.59
C SER A 165 -3.94 17.08 4.26
N GLN A 166 -5.19 16.71 4.46
CA GLN A 166 -5.55 15.39 4.97
C GLN A 166 -5.06 14.27 4.04
N GLU A 167 -5.14 14.52 2.76
CA GLU A 167 -4.73 13.59 1.71
C GLU A 167 -3.22 13.30 1.76
N ALA A 168 -2.40 14.34 1.91
CA ALA A 168 -0.97 14.15 2.07
C ALA A 168 -0.63 13.42 3.38
N ASP A 169 -1.33 13.71 4.49
CA ASP A 169 -1.13 13.02 5.76
C ASP A 169 -1.51 11.53 5.66
N ILE A 170 -2.62 11.19 4.98
CA ILE A 170 -2.98 9.80 4.72
C ILE A 170 -1.87 9.09 3.93
N CYS A 171 -1.43 9.70 2.82
CA CYS A 171 -0.36 9.16 1.98
C CYS A 171 0.93 8.95 2.78
N LEU A 172 1.40 9.99 3.50
CA LEU A 172 2.59 9.92 4.33
C LEU A 172 2.53 8.77 5.34
N ARG A 173 1.44 8.67 6.10
CA ARG A 173 1.27 7.60 7.10
C ARG A 173 1.27 6.20 6.49
N PHE A 174 0.74 6.04 5.28
CA PHE A 174 0.80 4.76 4.56
C PHE A 174 2.25 4.39 4.23
N LEU A 175 3.06 5.34 3.74
CA LEU A 175 4.46 5.09 3.40
C LEU A 175 5.30 4.80 4.66
N LEU A 176 5.10 5.55 5.74
CA LEU A 176 5.79 5.30 7.01
C LEU A 176 5.45 3.90 7.57
N ARG A 177 4.18 3.51 7.55
CA ARG A 177 3.77 2.16 7.98
C ARG A 177 4.32 1.06 7.08
N TYR A 178 4.40 1.31 5.78
CA TYR A 178 5.01 0.39 4.83
C TYR A 178 6.47 0.11 5.19
N ILE A 179 7.26 1.16 5.45
CA ILE A 179 8.66 1.01 5.89
C ILE A 179 8.72 0.19 7.18
N VAL A 180 8.01 0.61 8.22
CA VAL A 180 8.07 -0.03 9.55
C VAL A 180 7.66 -1.50 9.46
N TYR A 181 6.55 -1.82 8.80
CA TYR A 181 6.08 -3.20 8.74
C TYR A 181 6.97 -4.08 7.86
N ALA A 182 7.51 -3.55 6.78
CA ALA A 182 8.43 -4.31 5.92
C ALA A 182 9.71 -4.68 6.66
N LEU A 183 10.30 -3.75 7.41
CA LEU A 183 11.53 -4.00 8.18
C LEU A 183 11.26 -4.93 9.38
N TYR A 184 10.18 -4.68 10.12
CA TYR A 184 9.74 -5.58 11.18
C TYR A 184 9.55 -7.02 10.65
N THR A 185 8.88 -7.16 9.52
CA THR A 185 8.63 -8.50 8.93
C THR A 185 9.94 -9.13 8.45
N ALA A 186 10.86 -8.36 7.87
CA ALA A 186 12.16 -8.88 7.44
C ALA A 186 12.99 -9.39 8.61
N GLU A 187 12.98 -8.74 9.75
CA GLU A 187 13.65 -9.16 10.97
C GLU A 187 13.09 -10.50 11.51
N HIS A 188 11.78 -10.68 11.47
CA HIS A 188 11.13 -11.87 12.02
C HIS A 188 11.09 -13.07 11.05
N VAL A 189 10.92 -12.80 9.75
CA VAL A 189 10.69 -13.81 8.71
C VAL A 189 11.90 -14.00 7.79
N GLY A 190 12.72 -12.98 7.59
CA GLY A 190 13.93 -13.04 6.77
C GLY A 190 15.11 -13.68 7.51
N TYR A 191 16.16 -13.97 6.74
CA TYR A 191 17.50 -14.25 7.26
C TYR A 191 18.42 -13.03 7.17
N ASP A 192 18.06 -12.06 6.34
CA ASP A 192 18.73 -10.77 6.14
C ASP A 192 17.66 -9.70 5.91
N LEU A 193 17.80 -8.55 6.55
CA LEU A 193 16.82 -7.46 6.42
C LEU A 193 16.67 -6.95 4.98
N ARG A 194 17.75 -7.02 4.17
CA ARG A 194 17.74 -6.62 2.74
C ARG A 194 16.81 -7.45 1.88
N VAL A 195 16.38 -8.62 2.38
CA VAL A 195 15.40 -9.47 1.69
C VAL A 195 14.07 -8.72 1.46
N ALA A 196 13.70 -7.77 2.33
CA ALA A 196 12.51 -6.94 2.12
C ALA A 196 12.60 -6.14 0.80
N ASP A 197 13.75 -5.55 0.52
CA ASP A 197 13.97 -4.81 -0.72
C ASP A 197 13.85 -5.72 -1.94
N ASP A 198 14.49 -6.88 -1.89
CA ASP A 198 14.47 -7.83 -3.00
C ASP A 198 13.07 -8.32 -3.34
N VAL A 199 12.28 -8.72 -2.34
CA VAL A 199 10.92 -9.23 -2.57
C VAL A 199 9.97 -8.14 -3.05
N MET A 200 10.12 -6.91 -2.57
CA MET A 200 9.25 -5.81 -2.99
C MET A 200 9.63 -5.29 -4.37
N ALA A 201 10.92 -5.15 -4.69
CA ALA A 201 11.38 -4.74 -6.00
C ALA A 201 11.03 -5.75 -7.09
N THR A 202 11.30 -7.04 -6.86
CA THR A 202 11.18 -8.08 -7.89
C THR A 202 9.84 -8.80 -7.91
N GLY A 203 9.19 -8.97 -6.76
CA GLY A 203 7.91 -9.65 -6.62
C GLY A 203 6.70 -8.76 -6.84
N PHE A 204 6.73 -7.55 -6.29
CA PHE A 204 5.64 -6.59 -6.35
C PHE A 204 5.89 -5.42 -7.32
N THR A 205 7.12 -5.22 -7.75
CA THR A 205 7.54 -4.03 -8.52
C THR A 205 7.18 -2.72 -7.77
N TRP A 206 7.38 -2.74 -6.46
CA TRP A 206 7.18 -1.61 -5.55
C TRP A 206 8.52 -1.06 -5.10
N CYS A 207 8.54 0.20 -4.71
CA CYS A 207 9.72 0.84 -4.13
C CYS A 207 10.22 0.01 -2.94
N PRO A 208 11.51 -0.36 -2.96
CA PRO A 208 12.12 -1.12 -1.86
C PRO A 208 12.04 -0.36 -0.54
N PRO A 209 11.69 -1.03 0.58
CA PRO A 209 11.47 -0.36 1.85
C PRO A 209 12.71 0.37 2.40
N PHE A 210 13.90 -0.22 2.27
CA PHE A 210 15.15 0.42 2.68
C PHE A 210 15.50 1.63 1.81
N ALA A 211 15.33 1.52 0.47
CA ALA A 211 15.53 2.67 -0.42
C ALA A 211 14.58 3.82 -0.06
N MET A 212 13.33 3.51 0.26
CA MET A 212 12.37 4.52 0.72
C MET A 212 12.78 5.11 2.07
N MET A 213 13.20 4.28 3.02
CA MET A 213 13.72 4.72 4.31
C MET A 213 14.91 5.68 4.16
N GLU A 214 15.89 5.34 3.31
CA GLU A 214 17.05 6.19 3.02
C GLU A 214 16.62 7.54 2.40
N ALA A 215 15.66 7.52 1.47
CA ALA A 215 15.16 8.73 0.84
C ALA A 215 14.51 9.68 1.86
N PHE A 216 13.70 9.16 2.78
CA PHE A 216 13.14 9.96 3.88
C PHE A 216 14.23 10.47 4.82
N SER A 217 15.21 9.64 5.17
CA SER A 217 16.30 9.99 6.10
C SER A 217 17.25 11.08 5.55
N ARG A 218 17.32 11.26 4.22
CA ARG A 218 18.08 12.36 3.61
C ARG A 218 17.42 13.73 3.83
N VAL A 219 16.13 13.78 4.07
CA VAL A 219 15.37 15.05 4.12
C VAL A 219 14.81 15.40 5.51
N CYS A 220 14.77 14.43 6.43
CA CYS A 220 14.25 14.66 7.78
C CYS A 220 14.84 13.68 8.81
N ASP A 221 14.63 13.97 10.08
CA ASP A 221 14.77 12.97 11.15
C ASP A 221 13.57 11.97 11.03
N LEU A 222 13.81 10.85 10.37
CA LEU A 222 12.76 9.88 10.09
C LEU A 222 12.22 9.25 11.39
N GLY A 223 13.08 8.99 12.40
CA GLY A 223 12.67 8.45 13.68
C GLY A 223 11.68 9.35 14.39
N GLN A 224 12.01 10.64 14.44
CA GLN A 224 11.13 11.65 15.02
C GLN A 224 9.82 11.76 14.22
N LEU A 225 9.89 11.81 12.90
CA LEU A 225 8.70 11.86 12.03
C LEU A 225 7.77 10.65 12.25
N MET A 226 8.31 9.44 12.35
CA MET A 226 7.54 8.23 12.63
C MET A 226 6.85 8.30 14.00
N LYS A 227 7.56 8.71 15.04
CA LYS A 227 7.01 8.87 16.40
C LYS A 227 5.88 9.91 16.44
N GLU A 228 5.96 10.97 15.65
CA GLU A 228 4.93 12.01 15.56
C GLU A 228 3.72 11.63 14.74
N ARG A 229 3.91 10.85 13.68
CA ARG A 229 2.86 10.58 12.67
C ARG A 229 2.21 9.23 12.80
N LEU A 230 2.90 8.24 13.34
CA LEU A 230 2.33 6.91 13.55
C LEU A 230 1.51 6.87 14.84
N LYS A 231 0.59 5.92 14.90
CA LYS A 231 -0.20 5.69 16.10
C LYS A 231 0.67 5.18 17.25
N PRO A 232 0.38 5.55 18.51
CA PRO A 232 1.12 5.07 19.66
C PRO A 232 1.24 3.54 19.73
N GLU A 233 0.23 2.80 19.29
CA GLU A 233 0.24 1.34 19.29
C GLU A 233 1.35 0.78 18.40
N ILE A 234 1.67 1.43 17.28
CA ILE A 234 2.76 1.03 16.38
C ILE A 234 4.11 1.40 17.01
N VAL A 235 4.23 2.64 17.50
CA VAL A 235 5.47 3.14 18.11
C VAL A 235 5.86 2.34 19.35
N ASN A 236 4.87 1.85 20.12
CA ASN A 236 5.12 1.02 21.30
C ASN A 236 5.38 -0.46 20.98
N ALA A 237 4.89 -0.96 19.85
CA ALA A 237 5.04 -2.34 19.43
C ALA A 237 6.37 -2.61 18.69
N VAL A 238 6.96 -1.57 18.11
CA VAL A 238 8.17 -1.68 17.29
C VAL A 238 9.22 -0.69 17.78
N ASP A 239 10.44 -1.17 18.03
CA ASP A 239 11.57 -0.29 18.33
C ASP A 239 11.99 0.47 17.08
N ILE A 240 11.42 1.69 16.91
CA ILE A 240 11.67 2.53 15.74
C ILE A 240 13.15 2.90 15.63
N ASP A 241 13.80 3.19 16.74
CA ASP A 241 15.21 3.60 16.74
C ASP A 241 16.12 2.43 16.34
N HIS A 242 15.79 1.22 16.75
CA HIS A 242 16.49 0.01 16.32
C HIS A 242 16.32 -0.21 14.80
N ILE A 243 15.08 -0.19 14.31
CA ILE A 243 14.78 -0.43 12.89
C ILE A 243 15.46 0.59 11.97
N ILE A 244 15.49 1.87 12.36
CA ILE A 244 16.09 2.94 11.55
C ILE A 244 17.62 2.99 11.77
N GLY A 245 18.09 2.63 12.96
CA GLY A 245 19.51 2.70 13.34
C GLY A 245 20.39 1.65 12.66
N GLU A 246 19.83 0.61 12.07
CA GLU A 246 20.60 -0.34 11.28
C GLU A 246 21.07 0.31 9.97
N GLN A 247 22.38 0.58 9.89
CA GLN A 247 23.04 1.20 8.73
C GLN A 247 23.18 0.20 7.56
N ILE A 248 22.08 -0.36 7.11
CA ILE A 248 22.03 -1.18 5.91
C ILE A 248 21.70 -0.26 4.75
N LYS A 249 22.59 -0.18 3.78
CA LYS A 249 22.30 0.55 2.53
C LYS A 249 21.50 -0.34 1.60
N SER A 250 20.44 0.21 1.02
CA SER A 250 19.76 -0.43 -0.09
C SER A 250 20.71 -0.55 -1.29
N LYS A 251 20.56 -1.63 -2.05
CA LYS A 251 21.21 -1.76 -3.37
C LYS A 251 20.34 -1.18 -4.49
N TYR A 252 19.19 -0.67 -4.16
CA TYR A 252 18.24 -0.02 -5.07
C TYR A 252 18.20 1.47 -4.77
N ASP A 253 17.97 2.27 -5.81
CA ASP A 253 17.66 3.69 -5.68
C ASP A 253 16.12 3.88 -5.58
N TYR A 254 15.74 4.94 -4.85
CA TYR A 254 14.33 5.35 -4.79
C TYR A 254 13.98 6.11 -6.06
#